data_3f8fcf890098e007fb8726b9b3007cdd
#
_entry.id   3f8fcf890098e007fb8726b9b3007cdd
#
_cell.length_a   1.000
_cell.length_b   1.000
_cell.length_c   1.000
_cell.angle_alpha   90.00
_cell.angle_beta   90.00
_cell.angle_gamma   90.00
#
_symmetry.space_group_name_H-M   'P 1'
#
loop_
_entity.id
_entity.type
_entity.pdbx_description
1 polymer ?
#
loop_
_entity_poly.entity_id
_entity_poly.type
_entity_poly.pdbx_seq_one_letter_code
_entity_poly.pdbx_strand_id
1 'polypeptide(L)'
;MPSSTIVSFAGGDLRGSSTVSRVETSSRGTIVVVDATPFHPVDHTWPDQPGDTGELSAEGNVVRVAEAVMAAVSDEGQFAVGADIPVKRGVEGWTWLVGHPIAGDAPSWLVEGARVELSVDAPRRAGLSRGHTACHLASLALDIALGDLWRKDPGADALGNPNFEARANQSSRIHEDGAVDEYRLGKSLRRAGFDTETFVATLGELRYFSIDRFAW
;
A
#
# COMPACT_ATOMS: atom_id res chain seq x y z
N MET A 1 20.46 7.69 -17.47
CA MET A 1 19.15 7.97 -16.83
C MET A 1 18.97 7.00 -15.69
N PRO A 2 18.44 7.42 -14.55
CA PRO A 2 18.13 6.49 -13.47
C PRO A 2 17.14 5.44 -14.00
N SER A 3 17.28 4.18 -13.58
CA SER A 3 16.32 3.12 -13.87
C SER A 3 15.35 2.98 -12.70
N SER A 4 14.08 2.63 -13.00
CA SER A 4 13.11 2.34 -11.95
C SER A 4 13.55 1.15 -11.11
N THR A 5 13.25 1.19 -9.81
CA THR A 5 13.49 0.04 -8.93
C THR A 5 12.68 -1.16 -9.38
N ILE A 6 13.34 -2.29 -9.57
CA ILE A 6 12.68 -3.57 -9.84
C ILE A 6 12.07 -4.09 -8.53
N VAL A 7 10.78 -4.43 -8.54
CA VAL A 7 10.10 -4.93 -7.35
C VAL A 7 9.77 -6.42 -7.50
N SER A 8 10.06 -7.22 -6.48
CA SER A 8 9.79 -8.65 -6.47
C SER A 8 8.76 -9.07 -5.40
N PHE A 9 8.28 -8.15 -4.58
CA PHE A 9 7.28 -8.44 -3.54
C PHE A 9 5.99 -9.06 -4.09
N ALA A 10 5.59 -8.73 -5.31
CA ALA A 10 4.40 -9.30 -5.95
C ALA A 10 4.53 -10.82 -6.19
N GLY A 11 5.76 -11.34 -6.30
CA GLY A 11 6.06 -12.76 -6.36
C GLY A 11 6.13 -13.45 -4.99
N GLY A 12 5.96 -12.70 -3.90
CA GLY A 12 6.04 -13.22 -2.53
C GLY A 12 7.44 -13.20 -1.93
N ASP A 13 8.41 -12.60 -2.60
CA ASP A 13 9.78 -12.54 -2.11
C ASP A 13 9.88 -11.74 -0.80
N LEU A 14 10.62 -12.31 0.16
CA LEU A 14 10.92 -11.71 1.45
C LEU A 14 12.41 -11.38 1.61
N ARG A 15 13.23 -11.84 0.69
CA ARG A 15 14.68 -11.61 0.69
C ARG A 15 15.16 -11.30 -0.71
N GLY A 16 16.24 -10.54 -0.79
CA GLY A 16 16.90 -10.21 -2.05
C GLY A 16 18.32 -9.73 -1.82
N SER A 17 19.08 -9.64 -2.91
CA SER A 17 20.41 -9.04 -2.94
C SER A 17 20.42 -8.01 -4.06
N SER A 18 20.92 -6.82 -3.78
CA SER A 18 20.88 -5.70 -4.72
C SER A 18 22.09 -4.78 -4.56
N THR A 19 22.20 -3.83 -5.49
CA THR A 19 23.20 -2.76 -5.41
C THR A 19 22.51 -1.48 -4.98
N VAL A 20 23.12 -0.73 -4.07
CA VAL A 20 22.66 0.61 -3.69
C VAL A 20 22.85 1.54 -4.87
N SER A 21 21.74 2.05 -5.42
CA SER A 21 21.77 2.99 -6.53
C SER A 21 21.80 4.45 -6.09
N ARG A 22 21.36 4.72 -4.83
CA ARG A 22 21.28 6.09 -4.31
C ARG A 22 21.18 6.11 -2.79
N VAL A 23 21.79 7.11 -2.17
CA VAL A 23 21.61 7.44 -0.75
C VAL A 23 21.29 8.93 -0.66
N GLU A 24 20.10 9.27 -0.22
CA GLU A 24 19.58 10.64 -0.21
C GLU A 24 19.12 11.06 1.19
N THR A 25 19.20 12.35 1.47
CA THR A 25 18.60 12.94 2.66
C THR A 25 17.26 13.56 2.29
N SER A 26 16.22 13.29 3.07
CA SER A 26 14.86 13.79 2.85
C SER A 26 14.24 14.28 4.16
N SER A 27 13.01 14.77 4.08
CA SER A 27 12.17 15.11 5.26
C SER A 27 11.92 13.90 6.18
N ARG A 28 12.10 12.66 5.67
CA ARG A 28 11.96 11.39 6.39
C ARG A 28 13.30 10.79 6.87
N GLY A 29 14.37 11.55 6.83
CA GLY A 29 15.71 11.10 7.16
C GLY A 29 16.47 10.54 5.95
N THR A 30 17.42 9.65 6.19
CA THR A 30 18.22 9.02 5.14
C THR A 30 17.40 7.96 4.40
N ILE A 31 17.34 8.08 3.07
CA ILE A 31 16.64 7.15 2.18
C ILE A 31 17.67 6.40 1.34
N VAL A 32 17.66 5.09 1.44
CA VAL A 32 18.46 4.20 0.60
C VAL A 32 17.59 3.69 -0.55
N VAL A 33 18.06 3.80 -1.78
CA VAL A 33 17.43 3.23 -2.97
C VAL A 33 18.35 2.15 -3.51
N VAL A 34 17.77 1.04 -3.95
CA VAL A 34 18.49 -0.10 -4.54
C VAL A 34 17.91 -0.42 -5.92
N ASP A 35 18.66 -1.14 -6.75
CA ASP A 35 18.22 -1.51 -8.11
C ASP A 35 17.01 -2.45 -8.09
N ALA A 36 16.98 -3.38 -7.14
CA ALA A 36 15.88 -4.34 -6.98
C ALA A 36 15.54 -4.57 -5.51
N THR A 37 14.26 -4.72 -5.16
CA THR A 37 13.84 -4.88 -3.76
C THR A 37 12.64 -5.83 -3.60
N PRO A 38 12.62 -6.65 -2.53
CA PRO A 38 11.45 -7.40 -2.11
C PRO A 38 10.49 -6.57 -1.23
N PHE A 39 10.84 -5.33 -0.86
CA PHE A 39 10.01 -4.48 -0.01
C PHE A 39 8.83 -3.90 -0.78
N HIS A 40 7.63 -4.03 -0.22
CA HIS A 40 6.43 -3.32 -0.66
C HIS A 40 6.45 -1.91 -0.07
N PRO A 41 6.46 -0.85 -0.88
CA PRO A 41 6.38 0.51 -0.38
C PRO A 41 4.93 0.92 -0.10
N VAL A 42 4.71 1.79 0.88
CA VAL A 42 3.41 2.48 1.00
C VAL A 42 3.16 3.33 -0.25
N ASP A 43 1.94 3.24 -0.82
CA ASP A 43 1.55 4.08 -1.96
C ASP A 43 1.36 5.54 -1.49
N HIS A 44 1.93 6.47 -2.23
CA HIS A 44 1.85 7.89 -1.90
C HIS A 44 0.52 8.54 -2.29
N THR A 45 -0.23 7.94 -3.20
CA THR A 45 -1.52 8.44 -3.68
C THR A 45 -2.70 7.81 -2.95
N TRP A 46 -2.55 6.58 -2.46
CA TRP A 46 -3.55 5.83 -1.71
C TRP A 46 -2.87 5.00 -0.62
N PRO A 47 -2.54 5.62 0.53
CA PRO A 47 -1.77 4.96 1.60
C PRO A 47 -2.65 4.09 2.49
N ASP A 48 -3.39 3.15 1.88
CA ASP A 48 -4.27 2.21 2.56
C ASP A 48 -3.51 1.13 3.32
N GLN A 49 -2.39 0.66 2.76
CA GLN A 49 -1.51 -0.33 3.38
C GLN A 49 -0.17 0.28 3.76
N PRO A 50 0.32 0.07 4.99
CA PRO A 50 1.67 0.44 5.39
C PRO A 50 2.73 -0.26 4.53
N GLY A 51 3.86 0.41 4.35
CA GLY A 51 5.02 -0.19 3.72
C GLY A 51 5.67 -1.26 4.59
N ASP A 52 6.47 -2.11 3.97
CA ASP A 52 7.23 -3.11 4.70
C ASP A 52 8.31 -2.50 5.57
N THR A 53 8.56 -3.18 6.66
CA THR A 53 9.72 -3.00 7.53
C THR A 53 10.72 -4.14 7.31
N GLY A 54 11.95 -3.96 7.76
CA GLY A 54 12.96 -5.00 7.65
C GLY A 54 14.38 -4.48 7.82
N GLU A 55 15.31 -5.05 7.09
CA GLU A 55 16.75 -4.77 7.26
C GLU A 55 17.49 -4.74 5.91
N LEU A 56 18.50 -3.88 5.84
CA LEU A 56 19.59 -3.92 4.86
C LEU A 56 20.86 -4.37 5.57
N SER A 57 21.62 -5.28 4.97
CA SER A 57 22.85 -5.76 5.58
C SER A 57 23.96 -5.97 4.55
N ALA A 58 25.21 -5.80 5.00
CA ALA A 58 26.41 -6.13 4.24
C ALA A 58 27.56 -6.46 5.20
N GLU A 59 28.30 -7.53 4.94
CA GLU A 59 29.52 -7.92 5.68
C GLU A 59 29.33 -7.96 7.21
N GLY A 60 28.16 -8.42 7.68
CA GLY A 60 27.82 -8.51 9.11
C GLY A 60 27.32 -7.21 9.74
N ASN A 61 27.30 -6.11 9.00
CA ASN A 61 26.66 -4.88 9.43
C ASN A 61 25.18 -4.88 9.03
N VAL A 62 24.32 -4.23 9.85
CA VAL A 62 22.88 -4.21 9.64
C VAL A 62 22.33 -2.81 9.94
N VAL A 63 21.40 -2.35 9.11
CA VAL A 63 20.54 -1.19 9.41
C VAL A 63 19.07 -1.58 9.26
N ARG A 64 18.23 -1.01 10.11
CA ARG A 64 16.79 -1.22 10.03
C ARG A 64 16.13 -0.28 9.03
N VAL A 65 15.25 -0.83 8.21
CA VAL A 65 14.31 -0.09 7.36
C VAL A 65 13.03 0.14 8.18
N ALA A 66 12.73 1.41 8.43
CA ALA A 66 11.60 1.79 9.27
C ALA A 66 10.24 1.50 8.58
N GLU A 67 10.12 1.90 7.32
CA GLU A 67 8.96 1.64 6.47
C GLU A 67 9.33 1.95 5.02
N ALA A 68 9.22 0.98 4.11
CA ALA A 68 9.47 1.22 2.70
C ALA A 68 8.42 2.19 2.10
N VAL A 69 8.89 3.14 1.31
CA VAL A 69 8.06 4.23 0.77
C VAL A 69 8.26 4.39 -0.73
N MET A 70 7.24 4.88 -1.43
CA MET A 70 7.43 5.32 -2.80
C MET A 70 8.39 6.51 -2.82
N ALA A 71 9.32 6.49 -3.77
CA ALA A 71 10.19 7.61 -4.10
C ALA A 71 10.16 7.85 -5.61
N ALA A 72 10.58 9.02 -6.02
CA ALA A 72 10.72 9.36 -7.43
C ALA A 72 11.87 10.35 -7.64
N VAL A 73 12.45 10.32 -8.82
CA VAL A 73 13.47 11.27 -9.24
C VAL A 73 13.14 11.81 -10.62
N SER A 74 13.20 13.13 -10.79
CA SER A 74 13.01 13.76 -12.10
C SER A 74 14.26 13.62 -12.98
N ASP A 75 14.10 13.83 -14.28
CA ASP A 75 15.24 13.89 -15.23
C ASP A 75 16.22 15.01 -14.90
N GLU A 76 15.78 16.03 -14.16
CA GLU A 76 16.60 17.15 -13.66
C GLU A 76 17.31 16.82 -12.33
N GLY A 77 17.07 15.62 -11.76
CA GLY A 77 17.69 15.16 -10.54
C GLY A 77 16.94 15.53 -9.24
N GLN A 78 15.74 16.10 -9.32
CA GLN A 78 14.92 16.35 -8.13
C GLN A 78 14.46 15.03 -7.54
N PHE A 79 14.89 14.72 -6.31
CA PHE A 79 14.45 13.54 -5.57
C PHE A 79 13.32 13.90 -4.61
N ALA A 80 12.27 13.06 -4.57
CA ALA A 80 11.10 13.25 -3.70
C ALA A 80 10.60 11.92 -3.15
N VAL A 81 9.97 11.94 -1.97
CA VAL A 81 9.56 10.74 -1.22
C VAL A 81 8.12 10.87 -0.72
N GLY A 82 7.32 9.85 -0.91
CA GLY A 82 5.96 9.78 -0.38
C GLY A 82 5.09 10.96 -0.83
N ALA A 83 4.49 11.66 0.11
CA ALA A 83 3.61 12.80 -0.16
C ALA A 83 4.33 14.02 -0.79
N ASP A 84 5.65 14.09 -0.72
CA ASP A 84 6.44 15.17 -1.33
C ASP A 84 6.64 14.97 -2.84
N ILE A 85 6.22 13.83 -3.41
CA ILE A 85 6.26 13.57 -4.85
C ILE A 85 5.22 14.47 -5.55
N PRO A 86 5.65 15.42 -6.42
CA PRO A 86 4.75 16.46 -6.93
C PRO A 86 3.89 16.01 -8.11
N VAL A 87 4.05 14.76 -8.58
CA VAL A 87 3.41 14.25 -9.80
C VAL A 87 2.71 12.91 -9.54
N LYS A 88 1.71 12.60 -10.36
CA LYS A 88 1.06 11.29 -10.36
C LYS A 88 1.95 10.25 -11.02
N ARG A 89 1.79 8.99 -10.64
CA ARG A 89 2.51 7.87 -11.24
C ARG A 89 2.28 7.81 -12.73
N GLY A 90 3.37 7.60 -13.50
CA GLY A 90 3.33 7.52 -14.98
C GLY A 90 3.50 8.85 -15.71
N VAL A 91 3.71 9.97 -15.00
CA VAL A 91 4.07 11.24 -15.65
C VAL A 91 5.48 11.13 -16.22
N GLU A 92 5.65 11.58 -17.47
CA GLU A 92 6.95 11.62 -18.16
C GLU A 92 7.94 12.52 -17.41
N GLY A 93 9.23 12.24 -17.56
CA GLY A 93 10.30 13.00 -16.90
C GLY A 93 10.53 12.61 -15.44
N TRP A 94 9.86 11.55 -14.95
CA TRP A 94 10.03 11.03 -13.60
C TRP A 94 10.26 9.51 -13.59
N THR A 95 11.29 9.10 -12.86
CA THR A 95 11.61 7.67 -12.62
C THR A 95 11.12 7.26 -11.23
N TRP A 96 10.40 6.14 -11.14
CA TRP A 96 9.79 5.65 -9.92
C TRP A 96 10.71 4.68 -9.20
N LEU A 97 10.87 4.90 -7.90
CA LEU A 97 11.82 4.22 -7.04
C LEU A 97 11.11 3.71 -5.78
N VAL A 98 11.74 2.74 -5.12
CA VAL A 98 11.40 2.35 -3.75
C VAL A 98 12.49 2.85 -2.82
N GLY A 99 12.10 3.70 -1.88
CA GLY A 99 12.95 4.22 -0.83
C GLY A 99 12.90 3.34 0.42
N HIS A 100 14.05 3.14 1.04
CA HIS A 100 14.21 2.41 2.31
C HIS A 100 14.71 3.40 3.37
N PRO A 101 13.81 4.07 4.12
CA PRO A 101 14.18 4.98 5.20
C PRO A 101 14.92 4.26 6.31
N ILE A 102 16.06 4.81 6.71
CA ILE A 102 16.85 4.33 7.85
C ILE A 102 16.98 5.44 8.92
N ALA A 103 17.19 5.04 10.16
CA ALA A 103 17.39 5.98 11.25
C ALA A 103 18.79 6.60 11.21
N GLY A 104 18.88 7.92 11.36
CA GLY A 104 20.14 8.66 11.37
C GLY A 104 20.83 8.75 10.02
N ASP A 105 22.13 9.00 10.04
CA ASP A 105 22.96 9.08 8.85
C ASP A 105 23.30 7.68 8.31
N ALA A 106 23.56 7.59 6.99
CA ALA A 106 24.02 6.36 6.40
C ALA A 106 25.40 5.98 6.97
N PRO A 107 25.58 4.74 7.47
CA PRO A 107 26.90 4.28 7.89
C PRO A 107 27.84 4.18 6.68
N SER A 108 29.14 4.24 6.93
CA SER A 108 30.18 4.32 5.89
C SER A 108 30.19 3.16 4.88
N TRP A 109 29.62 2.01 5.22
CA TRP A 109 29.50 0.87 4.32
C TRP A 109 28.28 0.96 3.39
N LEU A 110 27.30 1.82 3.69
CA LEU A 110 26.04 1.94 2.95
C LEU A 110 26.12 3.15 2.00
N VAL A 111 26.83 2.96 0.92
CA VAL A 111 27.12 3.99 -0.11
C VAL A 111 26.65 3.52 -1.48
N GLU A 112 26.51 4.43 -2.42
CA GLU A 112 26.21 4.09 -3.82
C GLU A 112 27.23 3.08 -4.36
N GLY A 113 26.76 2.06 -5.08
CA GLY A 113 27.55 0.94 -5.59
C GLY A 113 27.78 -0.20 -4.58
N ALA A 114 27.46 -0.01 -3.30
CA ALA A 114 27.59 -1.09 -2.32
C ALA A 114 26.57 -2.21 -2.59
N ARG A 115 27.04 -3.46 -2.43
CA ARG A 115 26.16 -4.63 -2.47
C ARG A 115 25.53 -4.87 -1.12
N VAL A 116 24.20 -5.04 -1.09
CA VAL A 116 23.45 -5.26 0.15
C VAL A 116 22.48 -6.44 0.01
N GLU A 117 22.29 -7.13 1.12
CA GLU A 117 21.22 -8.10 1.30
C GLU A 117 20.01 -7.39 1.90
N LEU A 118 18.81 -7.72 1.43
CA LEU A 118 17.54 -7.19 1.88
C LEU A 118 16.75 -8.30 2.55
N SER A 119 16.17 -8.00 3.72
CA SER A 119 15.31 -8.93 4.46
C SER A 119 14.09 -8.21 4.99
N VAL A 120 12.91 -8.60 4.49
CA VAL A 120 11.60 -8.07 4.93
C VAL A 120 11.19 -8.77 6.23
N ASP A 121 10.54 -8.04 7.12
CA ASP A 121 9.86 -8.59 8.30
C ASP A 121 8.72 -9.52 7.87
N ALA A 122 9.00 -10.81 7.83
CA ALA A 122 8.09 -11.83 7.31
C ALA A 122 6.77 -11.95 8.11
N PRO A 123 6.78 -11.97 9.46
CA PRO A 123 5.56 -11.96 10.26
C PRO A 123 4.65 -10.77 9.95
N ARG A 124 5.22 -9.55 9.94
CA ARG A 124 4.49 -8.33 9.60
C ARG A 124 3.92 -8.36 8.19
N ARG A 125 4.72 -8.71 7.18
CA ARG A 125 4.24 -8.86 5.79
C ARG A 125 3.09 -9.85 5.69
N ALA A 126 3.18 -11.00 6.35
CA ALA A 126 2.11 -12.00 6.35
C ALA A 126 0.83 -11.45 6.99
N GLY A 127 0.93 -10.72 8.12
CA GLY A 127 -0.20 -10.04 8.76
C GLY A 127 -0.86 -9.01 7.84
N LEU A 128 -0.07 -8.13 7.21
CA LEU A 128 -0.58 -7.14 6.25
C LEU A 128 -1.24 -7.80 5.03
N SER A 129 -0.66 -8.87 4.50
CA SER A 129 -1.24 -9.62 3.36
C SER A 129 -2.59 -10.24 3.72
N ARG A 130 -2.74 -10.79 4.93
CA ARG A 130 -4.04 -11.30 5.41
C ARG A 130 -5.05 -10.17 5.56
N GLY A 131 -4.67 -9.05 6.17
CA GLY A 131 -5.51 -7.86 6.32
C GLY A 131 -5.98 -7.32 4.97
N HIS A 132 -5.09 -7.19 4.00
CA HIS A 132 -5.39 -6.75 2.63
C HIS A 132 -6.38 -7.70 1.94
N THR A 133 -6.11 -9.00 1.99
CA THR A 133 -7.01 -10.01 1.40
C THR A 133 -8.38 -9.98 2.06
N ALA A 134 -8.43 -9.88 3.39
CA ALA A 134 -9.69 -9.80 4.13
C ALA A 134 -10.50 -8.55 3.77
N CYS A 135 -9.84 -7.40 3.60
CA CYS A 135 -10.44 -6.15 3.15
C CYS A 135 -11.15 -6.34 1.80
N HIS A 136 -10.46 -6.86 0.79
CA HIS A 136 -11.06 -7.09 -0.53
C HIS A 136 -12.20 -8.11 -0.50
N LEU A 137 -12.07 -9.20 0.25
CA LEU A 137 -13.13 -10.18 0.40
C LEU A 137 -14.37 -9.59 1.08
N ALA A 138 -14.16 -8.75 2.11
CA ALA A 138 -15.23 -8.06 2.79
C ALA A 138 -15.96 -7.07 1.87
N SER A 139 -15.22 -6.29 1.07
CA SER A 139 -15.79 -5.38 0.06
C SER A 139 -16.66 -6.12 -0.95
N LEU A 140 -16.17 -7.21 -1.53
CA LEU A 140 -16.95 -8.02 -2.48
C LEU A 140 -18.18 -8.66 -1.83
N ALA A 141 -18.07 -9.13 -0.59
CA ALA A 141 -19.21 -9.66 0.14
C ALA A 141 -20.25 -8.58 0.45
N LEU A 142 -19.81 -7.36 0.74
CA LEU A 142 -20.68 -6.22 0.99
C LEU A 142 -21.40 -5.80 -0.30
N ASP A 143 -20.71 -5.76 -1.44
CA ASP A 143 -21.28 -5.47 -2.75
C ASP A 143 -22.42 -6.46 -3.09
N ILE A 144 -22.21 -7.76 -2.86
CA ILE A 144 -23.23 -8.79 -3.03
C ILE A 144 -24.42 -8.54 -2.09
N ALA A 145 -24.15 -8.35 -0.79
CA ALA A 145 -25.19 -8.21 0.22
C ALA A 145 -26.07 -6.97 0.03
N LEU A 146 -25.54 -5.92 -0.61
CA LEU A 146 -26.21 -4.65 -0.85
C LEU A 146 -26.79 -4.52 -2.27
N GLY A 147 -26.67 -5.55 -3.09
CA GLY A 147 -27.07 -5.53 -4.49
C GLY A 147 -28.52 -5.11 -4.72
N ASP A 148 -29.45 -5.60 -3.91
CA ASP A 148 -30.90 -5.31 -4.00
C ASP A 148 -31.27 -3.87 -3.58
N LEU A 149 -30.36 -3.13 -2.97
CA LEU A 149 -30.58 -1.74 -2.55
C LEU A 149 -30.32 -0.71 -3.67
N TRP A 150 -29.91 -1.16 -4.85
CA TRP A 150 -29.66 -0.28 -5.97
C TRP A 150 -30.90 -0.14 -6.89
N ARG A 151 -31.32 1.11 -7.10
CA ARG A 151 -32.41 1.48 -8.03
C ARG A 151 -31.89 1.88 -9.42
N LYS A 152 -30.56 2.02 -9.56
CA LYS A 152 -29.85 2.35 -10.80
C LYS A 152 -28.55 1.56 -10.80
N ASP A 153 -28.01 1.33 -11.98
CA ASP A 153 -26.70 0.69 -12.15
C ASP A 153 -25.56 1.61 -11.64
N PRO A 154 -24.82 1.23 -10.56
CA PRO A 154 -23.69 1.99 -10.08
C PRO A 154 -22.38 1.64 -10.82
N GLY A 155 -22.38 0.67 -11.73
CA GLY A 155 -21.25 -0.06 -12.25
C GLY A 155 -21.02 -1.37 -11.48
N ALA A 156 -20.21 -2.25 -12.05
CA ALA A 156 -19.97 -3.58 -11.50
C ALA A 156 -18.64 -3.69 -10.76
N ASP A 157 -18.58 -4.54 -9.73
CA ASP A 157 -17.36 -5.02 -9.11
C ASP A 157 -16.66 -6.09 -9.99
N ALA A 158 -15.57 -6.68 -9.49
CA ALA A 158 -14.83 -7.73 -10.21
C ALA A 158 -15.62 -9.04 -10.40
N LEU A 159 -16.70 -9.24 -9.63
CA LEU A 159 -17.59 -10.41 -9.71
C LEU A 159 -18.88 -10.11 -10.47
N GLY A 160 -19.09 -8.88 -10.94
CA GLY A 160 -20.26 -8.44 -11.67
C GLY A 160 -21.42 -7.95 -10.80
N ASN A 161 -21.22 -7.74 -9.50
CA ASN A 161 -22.24 -7.20 -8.60
C ASN A 161 -22.22 -5.66 -8.60
N PRO A 162 -23.36 -5.01 -8.21
CA PRO A 162 -23.41 -3.55 -8.04
C PRO A 162 -22.36 -3.04 -7.06
N ASN A 163 -21.42 -2.22 -7.54
CA ASN A 163 -20.22 -1.83 -6.81
C ASN A 163 -20.50 -0.70 -5.79
N PHE A 164 -20.84 -1.08 -4.56
CA PHE A 164 -21.03 -0.17 -3.42
C PHE A 164 -19.68 0.39 -2.97
N GLU A 165 -18.64 -0.43 -2.93
CA GLU A 165 -17.28 -0.07 -2.53
C GLU A 165 -16.79 1.16 -3.31
N ALA A 166 -16.82 1.12 -4.64
CA ALA A 166 -16.35 2.23 -5.49
C ALA A 166 -17.18 3.52 -5.34
N ARG A 167 -18.39 3.45 -4.80
CA ARG A 167 -19.31 4.61 -4.66
C ARG A 167 -19.31 5.21 -3.26
N ALA A 168 -19.05 4.42 -2.24
CA ALA A 168 -19.25 4.79 -0.85
C ALA A 168 -17.95 4.84 -0.04
N ASN A 169 -16.91 4.08 -0.39
CA ASN A 169 -15.63 4.07 0.31
C ASN A 169 -14.97 5.46 0.26
N GLN A 170 -14.47 5.90 1.40
CA GLN A 170 -13.73 7.15 1.57
C GLN A 170 -12.27 6.90 1.93
N SER A 171 -12.02 5.85 2.70
CA SER A 171 -10.67 5.45 3.10
C SER A 171 -10.66 3.99 3.54
N SER A 172 -9.55 3.35 3.29
CA SER A 172 -9.21 2.01 3.82
C SER A 172 -7.92 2.12 4.61
N ARG A 173 -7.85 1.43 5.74
CA ARG A 173 -6.64 1.31 6.55
C ARG A 173 -6.39 -0.15 6.87
N ILE A 174 -5.42 -0.72 6.17
CA ILE A 174 -4.99 -2.09 6.35
C ILE A 174 -3.95 -2.14 7.48
N HIS A 175 -4.11 -3.08 8.37
CA HIS A 175 -3.17 -3.39 9.45
C HIS A 175 -2.92 -4.90 9.50
N GLU A 176 -2.05 -5.35 10.40
CA GLU A 176 -1.78 -6.77 10.55
C GLU A 176 -3.08 -7.49 10.97
N ASP A 177 -3.45 -8.50 10.17
CA ASP A 177 -4.62 -9.37 10.36
C ASP A 177 -5.99 -8.67 10.26
N GLY A 178 -6.07 -7.45 9.69
CA GLY A 178 -7.33 -6.76 9.54
C GLY A 178 -7.29 -5.49 8.70
N ALA A 179 -8.46 -4.87 8.54
CA ALA A 179 -8.62 -3.57 7.90
C ALA A 179 -9.77 -2.78 8.52
N VAL A 180 -9.75 -1.47 8.35
CA VAL A 180 -10.85 -0.57 8.70
C VAL A 180 -11.20 0.25 7.46
N ASP A 181 -12.42 0.09 6.97
CA ASP A 181 -12.97 0.83 5.85
C ASP A 181 -14.00 1.85 6.33
N GLU A 182 -13.92 3.06 5.80
CA GLU A 182 -14.87 4.12 6.11
C GLU A 182 -15.77 4.38 4.90
N TYR A 183 -17.08 4.24 5.09
CA TYR A 183 -18.08 4.46 4.05
C TYR A 183 -18.91 5.70 4.30
N ARG A 184 -19.15 6.46 3.25
CA ARG A 184 -19.98 7.67 3.31
C ARG A 184 -21.36 7.45 2.70
N LEU A 185 -22.41 7.48 3.53
CA LEU A 185 -23.81 7.40 3.12
C LEU A 185 -24.38 8.79 2.82
N GLY A 186 -23.84 9.46 1.78
CA GLY A 186 -24.15 10.85 1.47
C GLY A 186 -25.12 11.05 0.29
N LYS A 187 -25.34 12.32 -0.08
CA LYS A 187 -26.19 12.71 -1.22
C LYS A 187 -25.71 12.13 -2.55
N SER A 188 -24.39 11.96 -2.74
CA SER A 188 -23.79 11.37 -3.95
C SER A 188 -24.25 9.93 -4.14
N LEU A 189 -24.22 9.12 -3.09
CA LEU A 189 -24.63 7.73 -3.10
C LEU A 189 -26.12 7.58 -3.41
N ARG A 190 -26.98 8.41 -2.79
CA ARG A 190 -28.43 8.46 -3.09
C ARG A 190 -28.70 8.86 -4.54
N ARG A 191 -27.96 9.83 -5.09
CA ARG A 191 -28.10 10.23 -6.51
C ARG A 191 -27.67 9.11 -7.46
N ALA A 192 -26.70 8.29 -7.06
CA ALA A 192 -26.28 7.10 -7.79
C ALA A 192 -27.35 5.99 -7.76
N GLY A 193 -28.37 6.11 -6.91
CA GLY A 193 -29.51 5.21 -6.85
C GLY A 193 -29.54 4.24 -5.68
N PHE A 194 -28.65 4.41 -4.69
CA PHE A 194 -28.62 3.56 -3.50
C PHE A 194 -29.71 3.94 -2.48
N ASP A 195 -30.40 2.96 -1.94
CA ASP A 195 -31.40 3.14 -0.90
C ASP A 195 -30.78 3.21 0.50
N THR A 196 -30.28 4.40 0.83
CA THR A 196 -29.63 4.64 2.12
C THR A 196 -30.57 4.52 3.32
N GLU A 197 -31.89 4.72 3.14
CA GLU A 197 -32.86 4.66 4.23
C GLU A 197 -33.09 3.21 4.67
N THR A 198 -33.33 2.33 3.71
CA THR A 198 -33.46 0.89 3.97
C THR A 198 -32.16 0.34 4.54
N PHE A 199 -30.99 0.73 4.00
CA PHE A 199 -29.68 0.27 4.52
C PHE A 199 -29.49 0.66 5.98
N VAL A 200 -29.74 1.92 6.35
CA VAL A 200 -29.58 2.38 7.75
C VAL A 200 -30.55 1.65 8.69
N ALA A 201 -31.77 1.36 8.24
CA ALA A 201 -32.72 0.60 9.04
C ALA A 201 -32.26 -0.85 9.31
N THR A 202 -31.55 -1.47 8.37
CA THR A 202 -31.03 -2.85 8.50
C THR A 202 -29.68 -2.94 9.23
N LEU A 203 -28.96 -1.83 9.43
CA LEU A 203 -27.66 -1.82 10.13
C LEU A 203 -27.72 -2.43 11.54
N GLY A 204 -28.87 -2.37 12.21
CA GLY A 204 -29.08 -3.02 13.51
C GLY A 204 -28.93 -4.55 13.45
N GLU A 205 -29.26 -5.15 12.31
CA GLU A 205 -29.16 -6.59 12.05
C GLU A 205 -27.75 -6.97 11.55
N LEU A 206 -27.05 -6.05 10.87
CA LEU A 206 -25.70 -6.24 10.32
C LEU A 206 -24.58 -6.12 11.37
N ARG A 207 -24.88 -5.82 12.61
CA ARG A 207 -23.88 -5.66 13.71
C ARG A 207 -23.01 -6.89 13.98
N TYR A 208 -23.23 -8.01 13.31
CA TYR A 208 -22.53 -9.27 13.53
C TYR A 208 -21.86 -9.85 12.26
N PHE A 209 -21.53 -9.03 11.27
CA PHE A 209 -20.57 -9.42 10.27
C PHE A 209 -19.14 -9.29 10.86
N SER A 210 -18.88 -10.15 11.86
CA SER A 210 -17.51 -10.39 12.31
C SER A 210 -16.92 -11.43 11.38
N ILE A 211 -15.82 -11.07 10.73
CA ILE A 211 -14.99 -11.98 9.93
C ILE A 211 -14.18 -12.93 10.83
N ASP A 212 -14.56 -13.10 12.09
CA ASP A 212 -13.91 -13.99 13.06
C ASP A 212 -14.00 -15.50 12.72
N ARG A 213 -14.52 -15.86 11.55
CA ARG A 213 -14.71 -17.25 11.12
C ARG A 213 -13.83 -17.71 9.96
N PHE A 214 -12.80 -16.99 9.60
CA PHE A 214 -11.75 -17.55 8.74
C PHE A 214 -10.55 -18.00 9.57
N ALA A 215 -10.78 -18.97 10.48
CA ALA A 215 -9.70 -19.82 10.97
C ALA A 215 -9.43 -20.88 9.89
N TRP A 216 -8.25 -20.80 9.29
CA TRP A 216 -7.67 -21.85 8.42
C TRP A 216 -7.06 -22.94 9.27
#